data_9e76b8ce291736c56e74b13d97e0ced7
#
_entry.id   9e76b8ce291736c56e74b13d97e0ced7
#
_cell.length_a   1.000
_cell.length_b   1.000
_cell.length_c   1.000
_cell.angle_alpha   90.00
_cell.angle_beta   90.00
_cell.angle_gamma   90.00
#
_symmetry.space_group_name_H-M   'P 1'
#
loop_
_entity.id
_entity.type
_entity.pdbx_description
1 polymer ?
#
loop_
_entity_poly.entity_id
_entity_poly.type
_entity_poly.pdbx_seq_one_letter_code
_entity_poly.pdbx_strand_id
1 'polypeptide(L)'
;MNSLEQMFPSLTLFSDLNWDTVKTEYESEYSDLSFPEYLQQKCIEGDCPPYLFELAFFEQAVFELKMMEQLTPSQNGIYLNPNSLFLSLDFDIKTMLENANEGKIDVHEKQHVICLFKDKNDQISIIEASDEDLFLLQKLEEGPRENDSFVEKHQKLIYEKFLQNGLIWIISST
;
A
#
# COMPACT_ATOMS: atom_id res chain seq x y z
N MET A 1 -18.58 -10.37 8.50
CA MET A 1 -18.40 -9.78 7.18
C MET A 1 -18.21 -8.30 7.40
N ASN A 2 -17.07 -7.72 7.03
CA ASN A 2 -16.86 -6.28 7.17
C ASN A 2 -17.68 -5.57 6.09
N SER A 3 -18.29 -4.42 6.42
CA SER A 3 -19.04 -3.64 5.43
C SER A 3 -18.06 -2.94 4.46
N LEU A 4 -18.52 -2.61 3.25
CA LEU A 4 -17.72 -1.83 2.29
C LEU A 4 -17.24 -0.50 2.88
N GLU A 5 -18.08 0.17 3.68
CA GLU A 5 -17.72 1.43 4.36
C GLU A 5 -16.60 1.27 5.38
N GLN A 6 -16.45 0.08 5.98
CA GLN A 6 -15.34 -0.21 6.90
C GLN A 6 -14.03 -0.50 6.15
N MET A 7 -14.13 -1.04 4.94
CA MET A 7 -12.97 -1.32 4.09
C MET A 7 -12.52 -0.08 3.32
N PHE A 8 -13.46 0.77 2.91
CA PHE A 8 -13.24 1.93 2.04
C PHE A 8 -13.77 3.22 2.66
N PRO A 9 -13.29 3.62 3.84
CA PRO A 9 -13.85 4.76 4.57
C PRO A 9 -13.65 6.10 3.86
N SER A 10 -12.52 6.26 3.13
CA SER A 10 -12.20 7.53 2.49
C SER A 10 -12.98 7.75 1.19
N LEU A 11 -13.41 6.69 0.51
CA LEU A 11 -14.23 6.82 -0.71
C LEU A 11 -15.55 7.57 -0.46
N THR A 12 -16.09 7.44 0.74
CA THR A 12 -17.34 8.15 1.12
C THR A 12 -17.18 9.67 1.23
N LEU A 13 -15.94 10.17 1.28
CA LEU A 13 -15.63 11.60 1.37
C LEU A 13 -15.67 12.29 0.00
N PHE A 14 -15.62 11.53 -1.09
CA PHE A 14 -15.55 12.07 -2.44
C PHE A 14 -16.93 12.14 -3.08
N SER A 15 -17.38 13.36 -3.37
CA SER A 15 -18.70 13.64 -3.96
C SER A 15 -18.87 13.15 -5.41
N ASP A 16 -17.76 12.85 -6.09
CA ASP A 16 -17.76 12.34 -7.47
C ASP A 16 -18.25 10.88 -7.54
N LEU A 17 -18.39 10.23 -6.39
CA LEU A 17 -18.93 8.89 -6.27
C LEU A 17 -20.29 8.93 -5.57
N ASN A 18 -21.34 8.52 -6.28
CA ASN A 18 -22.61 8.24 -5.62
C ASN A 18 -22.52 6.90 -4.89
N TRP A 19 -22.07 6.94 -3.63
CA TRP A 19 -21.76 5.76 -2.83
C TRP A 19 -22.89 4.75 -2.75
N ASP A 20 -24.12 5.21 -2.50
CA ASP A 20 -25.27 4.30 -2.36
C ASP A 20 -25.60 3.56 -3.66
N THR A 21 -25.49 4.25 -4.79
CA THR A 21 -25.71 3.66 -6.12
C THR A 21 -24.63 2.65 -6.43
N VAL A 22 -23.36 3.03 -6.27
CA VAL A 22 -22.19 2.18 -6.57
C VAL A 22 -22.17 0.92 -5.69
N LYS A 23 -22.46 1.08 -4.39
CA LYS A 23 -22.57 -0.05 -3.47
C LYS A 23 -23.67 -1.02 -3.86
N THR A 24 -24.86 -0.50 -4.19
CA THR A 24 -26.00 -1.33 -4.58
C THR A 24 -25.72 -2.10 -5.87
N GLU A 25 -25.15 -1.45 -6.86
CA GLU A 25 -24.76 -2.07 -8.13
C GLU A 25 -23.70 -3.15 -7.91
N TYR A 26 -22.63 -2.84 -7.16
CA TYR A 26 -21.59 -3.80 -6.84
C TYR A 26 -22.13 -5.06 -6.14
N GLU A 27 -22.93 -4.88 -5.08
CA GLU A 27 -23.49 -5.99 -4.30
C GLU A 27 -24.47 -6.86 -5.12
N SER A 28 -25.17 -6.28 -6.12
CA SER A 28 -26.17 -6.99 -6.91
C SER A 28 -25.60 -7.66 -8.16
N GLU A 29 -24.59 -7.07 -8.82
CA GLU A 29 -24.18 -7.46 -10.16
C GLU A 29 -22.70 -7.84 -10.27
N TYR A 30 -21.85 -7.34 -9.37
CA TYR A 30 -20.39 -7.45 -9.49
C TYR A 30 -19.71 -8.09 -8.28
N SER A 31 -20.44 -8.78 -7.42
CA SER A 31 -19.90 -9.40 -6.20
C SER A 31 -18.81 -10.44 -6.41
N ASP A 32 -18.60 -10.90 -7.66
CA ASP A 32 -17.52 -11.82 -8.04
C ASP A 32 -16.16 -11.11 -8.21
N LEU A 33 -16.16 -9.77 -8.35
CA LEU A 33 -14.96 -8.93 -8.42
C LEU A 33 -14.60 -8.41 -7.02
N SER A 34 -13.34 -8.02 -6.82
CA SER A 34 -13.02 -7.12 -5.71
C SER A 34 -13.61 -5.73 -5.99
N PHE A 35 -13.90 -4.97 -4.94
CA PHE A 35 -14.47 -3.64 -5.12
C PHE A 35 -13.56 -2.67 -5.91
N PRO A 36 -12.23 -2.66 -5.73
CA PRO A 36 -11.34 -1.88 -6.60
C PRO A 36 -11.39 -2.32 -8.08
N GLU A 37 -11.47 -3.62 -8.38
CA GLU A 37 -11.60 -4.11 -9.77
C GLU A 37 -12.90 -3.64 -10.42
N TYR A 38 -14.00 -3.67 -9.67
CA TYR A 38 -15.27 -3.10 -10.12
C TYR A 38 -15.14 -1.59 -10.40
N LEU A 39 -14.54 -0.80 -9.50
CA LEU A 39 -14.29 0.63 -9.74
C LEU A 39 -13.38 0.87 -10.93
N GLN A 40 -12.35 0.04 -11.14
CA GLN A 40 -11.49 0.12 -12.30
C GLN A 40 -12.29 -0.04 -13.61
N GLN A 41 -13.20 -1.02 -13.64
CA GLN A 41 -14.07 -1.21 -14.80
C GLN A 41 -14.95 0.03 -15.04
N LYS A 42 -15.55 0.60 -13.98
CA LYS A 42 -16.35 1.84 -14.08
C LYS A 42 -15.53 3.03 -14.60
N CYS A 43 -14.27 3.14 -14.19
CA CYS A 43 -13.39 4.18 -14.70
C CYS A 43 -13.06 4.00 -16.20
N ILE A 44 -12.86 2.76 -16.66
CA ILE A 44 -12.66 2.45 -18.08
C ILE A 44 -13.90 2.79 -18.91
N GLU A 45 -15.10 2.57 -18.36
CA GLU A 45 -16.38 2.92 -18.98
C GLU A 45 -16.64 4.45 -18.98
N GLY A 46 -15.88 5.22 -18.20
CA GLY A 46 -16.01 6.67 -18.07
C GLY A 46 -17.00 7.13 -17.02
N ASP A 47 -17.48 6.21 -16.18
CA ASP A 47 -18.50 6.45 -15.15
C ASP A 47 -17.93 7.01 -13.84
N CYS A 48 -16.61 6.90 -13.63
CA CYS A 48 -15.95 7.48 -12.47
C CYS A 48 -14.51 7.94 -12.76
N PRO A 49 -13.98 8.91 -12.00
CA PRO A 49 -12.59 9.35 -12.14
C PRO A 49 -11.58 8.26 -11.75
N PRO A 50 -10.45 8.13 -12.50
CA PRO A 50 -9.46 7.06 -12.26
C PRO A 50 -8.87 7.02 -10.85
N TYR A 51 -8.69 8.15 -10.19
CA TYR A 51 -8.13 8.19 -8.85
C TYR A 51 -8.98 7.44 -7.80
N LEU A 52 -10.29 7.24 -8.06
CA LEU A 52 -11.17 6.54 -7.11
C LEU A 52 -10.87 5.05 -7.04
N PHE A 53 -10.52 4.41 -8.17
CA PHE A 53 -10.11 3.01 -8.09
C PHE A 53 -8.76 2.83 -7.42
N GLU A 54 -7.80 3.76 -7.64
CA GLU A 54 -6.50 3.70 -6.94
C GLU A 54 -6.64 3.93 -5.44
N LEU A 55 -7.53 4.86 -5.04
CA LEU A 55 -7.86 5.05 -3.63
C LEU A 55 -8.47 3.77 -3.03
N ALA A 56 -9.40 3.12 -3.74
CA ALA A 56 -9.96 1.85 -3.30
C ALA A 56 -8.89 0.76 -3.21
N PHE A 57 -7.99 0.68 -4.18
CA PHE A 57 -6.90 -0.28 -4.18
C PHE A 57 -5.94 -0.06 -3.00
N PHE A 58 -5.62 1.19 -2.72
CA PHE A 58 -4.84 1.57 -1.54
C PHE A 58 -5.54 1.18 -0.22
N GLU A 59 -6.81 1.50 -0.06
CA GLU A 59 -7.57 1.18 1.16
C GLU A 59 -7.73 -0.33 1.35
N GLN A 60 -7.94 -1.08 0.27
CA GLN A 60 -7.95 -2.56 0.33
C GLN A 60 -6.60 -3.09 0.82
N ALA A 61 -5.48 -2.62 0.28
CA ALA A 61 -4.15 -3.04 0.71
C ALA A 61 -3.89 -2.73 2.20
N VAL A 62 -4.30 -1.55 2.66
CA VAL A 62 -4.23 -1.18 4.09
C VAL A 62 -5.10 -2.11 4.94
N PHE A 63 -6.31 -2.44 4.48
CA PHE A 63 -7.20 -3.34 5.18
C PHE A 63 -6.62 -4.76 5.26
N GLU A 64 -6.12 -5.29 4.15
CA GLU A 64 -5.49 -6.61 4.08
C GLU A 64 -4.29 -6.71 5.03
N LEU A 65 -3.40 -5.70 5.03
CA LEU A 65 -2.29 -5.64 5.97
C LEU A 65 -2.75 -5.64 7.43
N LYS A 66 -3.83 -4.92 7.77
CA LYS A 66 -4.39 -4.93 9.13
C LYS A 66 -4.85 -6.31 9.56
N MET A 67 -5.39 -7.08 8.62
CA MET A 67 -5.94 -8.41 8.89
C MET A 67 -4.89 -9.52 8.83
N MET A 68 -3.72 -9.28 8.21
CA MET A 68 -2.63 -10.25 8.17
C MET A 68 -2.07 -10.52 9.54
N GLU A 69 -1.84 -11.81 9.85
CA GLU A 69 -1.03 -12.19 11.01
C GLU A 69 0.42 -11.72 10.82
N GLN A 70 1.05 -11.28 11.90
CA GLN A 70 2.43 -10.84 11.84
C GLN A 70 3.36 -12.02 11.59
N LEU A 71 3.92 -12.08 10.38
CA LEU A 71 4.89 -13.09 10.00
C LEU A 71 6.28 -12.68 10.50
N THR A 72 6.99 -13.63 11.12
CA THR A 72 8.37 -13.42 11.55
C THR A 72 9.25 -14.49 10.92
N PRO A 73 10.33 -14.10 10.18
CA PRO A 73 11.25 -15.08 9.63
C PRO A 73 11.94 -15.91 10.72
N SER A 74 12.14 -17.20 10.46
CA SER A 74 12.71 -18.15 11.43
C SER A 74 14.21 -18.39 11.26
N GLN A 75 14.82 -17.92 10.18
CA GLN A 75 16.23 -18.09 9.87
C GLN A 75 17.01 -16.79 10.09
N ASN A 76 18.33 -16.92 10.30
CA ASN A 76 19.20 -15.75 10.35
C ASN A 76 19.35 -15.09 8.99
N GLY A 77 19.39 -13.78 8.97
CA GLY A 77 19.59 -13.03 7.73
C GLY A 77 18.96 -11.65 7.77
N ILE A 78 19.09 -10.97 6.65
CA ILE A 78 18.46 -9.70 6.38
C ILE A 78 17.25 -9.96 5.48
N TYR A 79 16.11 -9.46 5.87
CA TYR A 79 14.83 -9.69 5.19
C TYR A 79 14.15 -8.38 4.87
N LEU A 80 13.45 -8.34 3.73
CA LEU A 80 12.34 -7.42 3.56
C LEU A 80 11.24 -7.82 4.58
N ASN A 81 10.58 -6.84 5.16
CA ASN A 81 9.46 -7.11 6.04
C ASN A 81 8.42 -7.97 5.33
N PRO A 82 8.13 -9.20 5.81
CA PRO A 82 7.20 -10.12 5.14
C PRO A 82 5.75 -9.61 5.14
N ASN A 83 5.46 -8.60 5.98
CA ASN A 83 4.16 -7.93 6.03
C ASN A 83 4.26 -6.59 5.31
N SER A 84 4.71 -6.59 4.05
CA SER A 84 4.80 -5.42 3.19
C SER A 84 4.11 -5.66 1.84
N LEU A 85 3.55 -4.59 1.28
CA LEU A 85 2.92 -4.57 -0.04
C LEU A 85 3.44 -3.35 -0.82
N PHE A 86 3.66 -3.53 -2.12
CA PHE A 86 4.06 -2.45 -3.01
C PHE A 86 2.92 -2.10 -3.94
N LEU A 87 2.61 -0.81 -4.04
CA LEU A 87 1.59 -0.28 -4.92
C LEU A 87 2.22 0.73 -5.89
N SER A 88 2.00 0.53 -7.18
CA SER A 88 2.29 1.53 -8.20
C SER A 88 1.04 2.37 -8.41
N LEU A 89 1.15 3.68 -8.22
CA LEU A 89 0.05 4.63 -8.27
C LEU A 89 0.36 5.74 -9.26
N ASP A 90 -0.68 6.23 -9.94
CA ASP A 90 -0.61 7.37 -10.86
C ASP A 90 -1.10 8.67 -10.20
N PHE A 91 -1.63 8.61 -8.95
CA PHE A 91 -2.12 9.75 -8.19
C PHE A 91 -1.48 9.83 -6.81
N ASP A 92 -1.28 11.05 -6.29
CA ASP A 92 -0.75 11.28 -4.93
C ASP A 92 -1.85 11.02 -3.86
N ILE A 93 -2.16 9.74 -3.67
CA ILE A 93 -3.21 9.29 -2.75
C ILE A 93 -2.98 9.80 -1.32
N LYS A 94 -1.72 9.87 -0.88
CA LYS A 94 -1.38 10.37 0.47
C LYS A 94 -1.80 11.82 0.66
N THR A 95 -1.35 12.71 -0.22
CA THR A 95 -1.70 14.14 -0.18
C THR A 95 -3.21 14.34 -0.37
N MET A 96 -3.83 13.54 -1.23
CA MET A 96 -5.26 13.57 -1.45
C MET A 96 -6.06 13.24 -0.17
N LEU A 97 -5.65 12.23 0.60
CA LEU A 97 -6.27 11.86 1.86
C LEU A 97 -6.04 12.91 2.95
N GLU A 98 -4.85 13.49 3.04
CA GLU A 98 -4.54 14.59 3.96
C GLU A 98 -5.46 15.79 3.69
N ASN A 99 -5.61 16.20 2.42
CA ASN A 99 -6.48 17.29 2.00
C ASN A 99 -7.97 16.99 2.21
N ALA A 100 -8.42 15.77 1.93
CA ALA A 100 -9.81 15.35 2.13
C ALA A 100 -10.23 15.44 3.60
N ASN A 101 -9.34 15.10 4.54
CA ASN A 101 -9.57 15.25 5.97
C ASN A 101 -9.72 16.73 6.40
N GLU A 102 -9.18 17.67 5.63
CA GLU A 102 -9.36 19.11 5.81
C GLU A 102 -10.59 19.66 5.06
N GLY A 103 -11.37 18.79 4.41
CA GLY A 103 -12.52 19.18 3.60
C GLY A 103 -12.19 19.74 2.22
N LYS A 104 -10.98 19.48 1.73
CA LYS A 104 -10.51 19.86 0.39
C LYS A 104 -10.30 18.62 -0.45
N ILE A 105 -10.86 18.59 -1.64
CA ILE A 105 -10.57 17.56 -2.64
C ILE A 105 -9.58 18.17 -3.63
N ASP A 106 -8.34 17.72 -3.56
CA ASP A 106 -7.26 18.16 -4.44
C ASP A 106 -6.53 16.93 -4.97
N VAL A 107 -6.71 16.65 -6.27
CA VAL A 107 -6.23 15.44 -6.92
C VAL A 107 -5.07 15.80 -7.84
N HIS A 108 -3.91 15.24 -7.55
CA HIS A 108 -2.70 15.43 -8.34
C HIS A 108 -2.23 14.12 -8.96
N GLU A 109 -1.97 14.15 -10.27
CA GLU A 109 -1.28 13.05 -10.95
C GLU A 109 0.18 13.02 -10.50
N LYS A 110 0.62 11.84 -10.06
CA LYS A 110 1.98 11.59 -9.64
C LYS A 110 2.29 10.10 -9.74
N GLN A 111 3.03 9.72 -10.77
CA GLN A 111 3.51 8.35 -10.86
C GLN A 111 4.56 8.07 -9.79
N HIS A 112 4.28 7.11 -8.92
CA HIS A 112 5.19 6.71 -7.84
C HIS A 112 4.87 5.31 -7.34
N VAL A 113 5.81 4.76 -6.61
CA VAL A 113 5.62 3.50 -5.90
C VAL A 113 5.62 3.78 -4.41
N ILE A 114 4.61 3.29 -3.73
CA ILE A 114 4.57 3.29 -2.27
C ILE A 114 4.76 1.87 -1.73
N CYS A 115 5.43 1.78 -0.60
CA CYS A 115 5.50 0.56 0.18
C CYS A 115 4.68 0.74 1.45
N LEU A 116 3.68 -0.12 1.61
CA LEU A 116 2.89 -0.27 2.83
C LEU A 116 3.46 -1.43 3.63
N PHE A 117 3.64 -1.28 4.92
CA PHE A 117 4.12 -2.38 5.75
C PHE A 117 3.65 -2.26 7.20
N LYS A 118 3.57 -3.41 7.84
CA LYS A 118 3.24 -3.53 9.26
C LYS A 118 4.52 -3.48 10.07
N ASP A 119 4.70 -2.49 10.91
CA ASP A 119 5.88 -2.39 11.77
C ASP A 119 5.82 -3.38 12.96
N LYS A 120 6.87 -3.37 13.79
CA LYS A 120 6.96 -4.25 14.96
C LYS A 120 5.89 -3.99 16.04
N ASN A 121 5.23 -2.85 15.98
CA ASN A 121 4.15 -2.45 16.88
C ASN A 121 2.76 -2.70 16.27
N ASP A 122 2.69 -3.45 15.18
CA ASP A 122 1.44 -3.76 14.45
C ASP A 122 0.79 -2.51 13.83
N GLN A 123 1.59 -1.45 13.59
CA GLN A 123 1.11 -0.23 12.95
C GLN A 123 1.48 -0.22 11.47
N ILE A 124 0.59 0.30 10.63
CA ILE A 124 0.85 0.44 9.20
C ILE A 124 1.63 1.72 8.96
N SER A 125 2.77 1.56 8.33
CA SER A 125 3.64 2.63 7.84
C SER A 125 3.62 2.68 6.32
N ILE A 126 3.79 3.88 5.78
CA ILE A 126 3.80 4.16 4.34
C ILE A 126 5.11 4.85 4.00
N ILE A 127 5.83 4.31 3.02
CA ILE A 127 7.05 4.93 2.49
C ILE A 127 6.91 5.04 0.98
N GLU A 128 7.16 6.24 0.44
CA GLU A 128 7.38 6.42 -0.99
C GLU A 128 8.77 5.93 -1.35
N ALA A 129 8.87 5.03 -2.33
CA ALA A 129 10.10 4.41 -2.77
C ALA A 129 10.62 5.09 -4.05
N SER A 130 11.89 5.52 -4.03
CA SER A 130 12.62 5.93 -5.22
C SER A 130 13.06 4.70 -6.04
N ASP A 131 13.53 4.91 -7.27
CA ASP A 131 14.08 3.83 -8.11
C ASP A 131 15.26 3.13 -7.43
N GLU A 132 16.10 3.88 -6.70
CA GLU A 132 17.21 3.32 -5.93
C GLU A 132 16.72 2.47 -4.75
N ASP A 133 15.65 2.92 -4.08
CA ASP A 133 14.99 2.18 -3.01
C ASP A 133 14.43 0.85 -3.55
N LEU A 134 13.71 0.90 -4.67
CA LEU A 134 13.11 -0.28 -5.30
C LEU A 134 14.16 -1.32 -5.70
N PHE A 135 15.30 -0.89 -6.24
CA PHE A 135 16.39 -1.81 -6.59
C PHE A 135 16.94 -2.57 -5.38
N LEU A 136 17.07 -1.89 -4.22
CA LEU A 136 17.48 -2.54 -2.98
C LEU A 136 16.42 -3.52 -2.46
N LEU A 137 15.15 -3.07 -2.44
CA LEU A 137 14.03 -3.86 -1.92
C LEU A 137 13.79 -5.10 -2.77
N GLN A 138 13.88 -5.01 -4.09
CA GLN A 138 13.77 -6.14 -5.01
C GLN A 138 14.84 -7.22 -4.73
N LYS A 139 16.08 -6.80 -4.41
CA LYS A 139 17.13 -7.76 -4.04
C LYS A 139 16.83 -8.51 -2.74
N LEU A 140 16.07 -7.90 -1.83
CA LEU A 140 15.67 -8.53 -0.57
C LEU A 140 14.45 -9.45 -0.75
N GLU A 141 13.59 -9.21 -1.74
CA GLU A 141 12.51 -10.12 -2.11
C GLU A 141 13.02 -11.48 -2.60
N GLU A 142 14.20 -11.51 -3.25
CA GLU A 142 14.81 -12.75 -3.73
C GLU A 142 15.23 -13.71 -2.61
N GLY A 143 15.22 -13.28 -1.36
CA GLY A 143 15.50 -14.09 -0.17
C GLY A 143 16.49 -13.44 0.80
N PRO A 144 16.75 -14.12 1.93
CA PRO A 144 17.63 -13.60 2.97
C PRO A 144 19.06 -13.40 2.45
N ARG A 145 19.66 -12.26 2.81
CA ARG A 145 21.05 -11.93 2.46
C ARG A 145 21.96 -12.00 3.68
N GLU A 146 23.20 -12.48 3.48
CA GLU A 146 24.23 -12.42 4.52
C GLU A 146 24.78 -10.99 4.67
N ASN A 147 25.14 -10.64 5.90
CA ASN A 147 25.35 -9.27 6.34
C ASN A 147 26.51 -8.52 5.65
N ASP A 148 27.53 -9.23 5.13
CA ASP A 148 28.82 -8.60 4.82
C ASP A 148 29.05 -8.22 3.33
N SER A 149 28.21 -8.67 2.41
CA SER A 149 28.44 -8.45 0.97
C SER A 149 27.44 -7.47 0.32
N PHE A 150 26.48 -6.97 1.07
CA PHE A 150 25.28 -6.38 0.48
C PHE A 150 25.37 -4.87 0.23
N VAL A 151 26.36 -4.14 0.77
CA VAL A 151 26.27 -2.69 0.87
C VAL A 151 27.40 -1.95 0.20
N GLU A 152 27.23 -1.53 -1.04
CA GLU A 152 27.94 -0.38 -1.59
C GLU A 152 27.55 0.90 -0.82
N LYS A 153 28.46 1.90 -0.78
CA LYS A 153 28.34 3.09 0.10
C LYS A 153 27.00 3.85 0.00
N HIS A 154 26.38 3.89 -1.18
CA HIS A 154 25.07 4.54 -1.38
C HIS A 154 23.90 3.70 -0.87
N GLN A 155 23.98 2.40 -0.99
CA GLN A 155 22.96 1.48 -0.49
C GLN A 155 22.95 1.42 1.05
N LYS A 156 24.05 1.76 1.71
CA LYS A 156 24.12 1.76 3.17
C LYS A 156 23.15 2.77 3.81
N LEU A 157 23.06 3.98 3.28
CA LEU A 157 22.13 5.01 3.80
C LEU A 157 20.68 4.60 3.61
N ILE A 158 20.34 4.05 2.45
CA ILE A 158 18.99 3.56 2.15
C ILE A 158 18.65 2.39 3.07
N TYR A 159 19.59 1.45 3.23
CA TYR A 159 19.43 0.31 4.12
C TYR A 159 19.21 0.74 5.58
N GLU A 160 20.00 1.68 6.11
CA GLU A 160 19.86 2.20 7.47
C GLU A 160 18.48 2.88 7.66
N LYS A 161 18.01 3.65 6.67
CA LYS A 161 16.67 4.25 6.64
C LYS A 161 15.57 3.20 6.79
N PHE A 162 15.63 2.13 6.00
CA PHE A 162 14.60 1.09 6.01
C PHE A 162 14.67 0.19 7.25
N LEU A 163 15.86 -0.03 7.79
CA LEU A 163 16.04 -0.73 9.06
C LEU A 163 15.41 0.04 10.22
N GLN A 164 15.63 1.36 10.29
CA GLN A 164 15.06 2.23 11.32
C GLN A 164 13.53 2.27 11.25
N ASN A 165 12.97 2.29 10.04
CA ASN A 165 11.53 2.33 9.82
C ASN A 165 10.86 0.93 9.97
N GLY A 166 11.63 -0.15 10.08
CA GLY A 166 11.09 -1.51 10.22
C GLY A 166 10.66 -2.17 8.91
N LEU A 167 11.00 -1.60 7.75
CA LEU A 167 10.79 -2.24 6.44
C LEU A 167 11.82 -3.32 6.17
N ILE A 168 13.01 -3.23 6.76
CA ILE A 168 14.03 -4.27 6.75
C ILE A 168 14.21 -4.84 8.15
N TRP A 169 14.31 -6.15 8.25
CA TRP A 169 14.53 -6.86 9.50
C TRP A 169 15.85 -7.61 9.49
N ILE A 170 16.56 -7.57 10.60
CA ILE A 170 17.75 -8.40 10.86
C ILE A 170 17.36 -9.44 11.89
N ILE A 171 17.45 -10.70 11.51
CA ILE A 171 17.26 -11.84 12.39
C ILE A 171 18.65 -12.45 12.66
N SER A 172 19.04 -12.50 13.93
CA SER A 172 20.25 -13.19 14.38
C SER A 172 19.86 -14.15 15.50
N SER A 173 20.33 -15.40 15.41
CA SER A 173 20.19 -16.33 16.54
C SER A 173 21.03 -15.81 17.70
N THR A 174 20.38 -15.70 18.82
CA THR A 174 21.05 -15.55 20.15
C THR A 174 21.69 -16.85 20.57
#